data_2f830f7409eb542cd02c53ca9a746dd2
#
_entry.id   2f830f7409eb542cd02c53ca9a746dd2
#
_cell.length_a   1.000
_cell.length_b   1.000
_cell.length_c   1.000
_cell.angle_alpha   90.00
_cell.angle_beta   90.00
_cell.angle_gamma   90.00
#
_symmetry.space_group_name_H-M   'P 1'
#
loop_
_entity.id
_entity.type
_entity.pdbx_description
1 polymer ?
#
loop_
_entity_poly.entity_id
_entity_poly.type
_entity_poly.pdbx_seq_one_letter_code
_entity_poly.pdbx_strand_id
1 'polypeptide(L)'
;IDMLFFDPRRYDLSRFGRYKMNKKLSLARRIMDHVAAENVVDPFTGEILVEADKKIDRKLAEQIDAAGVNLVVLKIDDPMKDQPHKVKVITNGCVDAQAIIDSYYPAFKGVDVKECGINERCCLKELRKILDNASSAEEVMESLKKDHDLLIGRTVTIDDILSSINYLNLSLIHI
;
A
#
# COMPACT_ATOMS: atom_id res chain seq x y z
N ILE A 1 5.97 -24.43 -7.86
CA ILE A 1 5.38 -23.48 -6.86
C ILE A 1 4.39 -22.57 -7.57
N ASP A 2 4.72 -21.94 -8.70
CA ASP A 2 3.86 -21.00 -9.42
C ASP A 2 2.51 -21.60 -9.84
N MET A 3 2.51 -22.83 -10.37
CA MET A 3 1.28 -23.53 -10.74
C MET A 3 0.39 -23.93 -9.55
N LEU A 4 0.94 -24.03 -8.34
CA LEU A 4 0.21 -24.44 -7.15
C LEU A 4 -0.45 -23.27 -6.42
N PHE A 5 0.15 -22.06 -6.46
CA PHE A 5 -0.30 -20.91 -5.67
C PHE A 5 -0.69 -19.68 -6.49
N PHE A 6 -0.18 -19.56 -7.72
CA PHE A 6 -0.33 -18.36 -8.54
C PHE A 6 -1.00 -18.61 -9.91
N ASP A 7 -1.59 -19.79 -10.13
CA ASP A 7 -2.32 -20.08 -11.38
C ASP A 7 -3.62 -19.24 -11.44
N PRO A 8 -3.76 -18.29 -12.39
CA PRO A 8 -4.95 -17.44 -12.52
C PRO A 8 -6.24 -18.22 -12.74
N ARG A 9 -6.15 -19.44 -13.29
CA ARG A 9 -7.32 -20.29 -13.53
C ARG A 9 -7.87 -20.93 -12.25
N ARG A 10 -7.05 -21.05 -11.21
CA ARG A 10 -7.41 -21.68 -9.94
C ARG A 10 -7.62 -20.69 -8.81
N TYR A 11 -6.95 -19.56 -8.83
CA TYR A 11 -6.85 -18.61 -7.70
C TYR A 11 -7.21 -17.19 -8.12
N ASP A 12 -8.20 -17.05 -9.02
CA ASP A 12 -8.72 -15.73 -9.40
C ASP A 12 -9.43 -15.10 -8.19
N LEU A 13 -8.91 -13.96 -7.77
CA LEU A 13 -9.56 -13.12 -6.75
C LEU A 13 -10.67 -12.33 -7.44
N SER A 14 -11.92 -12.54 -7.01
CA SER A 14 -12.99 -11.62 -7.41
C SER A 14 -12.65 -10.18 -7.01
N ARG A 15 -13.19 -9.20 -7.74
CA ARG A 15 -13.03 -7.76 -7.39
C ARG A 15 -13.32 -7.49 -5.91
N PHE A 16 -14.38 -8.10 -5.39
CA PHE A 16 -14.74 -7.97 -3.98
C PHE A 16 -13.70 -8.57 -3.02
N GLY A 17 -13.09 -9.71 -3.39
CA GLY A 17 -12.00 -10.31 -2.64
C GLY A 17 -10.77 -9.40 -2.61
N ARG A 18 -10.37 -8.85 -3.76
CA ARG A 18 -9.25 -7.89 -3.87
C ARG A 18 -9.51 -6.63 -3.04
N TYR A 19 -10.69 -6.04 -3.14
CA TYR A 19 -11.09 -4.89 -2.34
C TYR A 19 -10.98 -5.16 -0.84
N LYS A 20 -11.53 -6.29 -0.37
CA LYS A 20 -11.46 -6.66 1.06
C LYS A 20 -10.02 -6.88 1.53
N MET A 21 -9.20 -7.53 0.72
CA MET A 21 -7.79 -7.76 1.01
C MET A 21 -7.04 -6.43 1.13
N ASN A 22 -7.11 -5.58 0.12
CA ASN A 22 -6.46 -4.28 0.12
C ASN A 22 -6.89 -3.41 1.30
N LYS A 23 -8.19 -3.43 1.66
CA LYS A 23 -8.72 -2.70 2.81
C LYS A 23 -8.16 -3.20 4.15
N LYS A 24 -7.95 -4.51 4.30
CA LYS A 24 -7.35 -5.09 5.52
C LYS A 24 -5.85 -4.86 5.60
N LEU A 25 -5.16 -4.92 4.48
CA LEU A 25 -3.72 -4.80 4.39
C LEU A 25 -3.23 -3.34 4.29
N SER A 26 -4.15 -2.36 4.18
CA SER A 26 -3.77 -0.94 4.17
C SER A 26 -3.06 -0.54 5.46
N LEU A 27 -2.11 0.37 5.33
CA LEU A 27 -1.22 0.76 6.41
C LEU A 27 -1.96 1.58 7.48
N ALA A 28 -2.79 2.54 7.08
CA ALA A 28 -3.42 3.51 7.97
C ALA A 28 -4.09 2.88 9.20
N ARG A 29 -4.89 1.83 9.00
CA ARG A 29 -5.62 1.15 10.10
C ARG A 29 -4.71 0.37 11.04
N ARG A 30 -3.53 0.00 10.58
CA ARG A 30 -2.61 -0.89 11.29
C ARG A 30 -1.56 -0.14 12.08
N ILE A 31 -1.33 1.13 11.75
CA ILE A 31 -0.33 1.99 12.42
C ILE A 31 -0.97 3.09 13.29
N MET A 32 -2.26 3.35 13.10
CA MET A 32 -2.99 4.35 13.87
C MET A 32 -2.92 4.05 15.38
N ASP A 33 -2.74 5.10 16.17
CA ASP A 33 -2.60 5.07 17.63
C ASP A 33 -1.32 4.41 18.18
N HIS A 34 -0.41 3.95 17.32
CA HIS A 34 0.89 3.41 17.71
C HIS A 34 1.98 4.47 17.65
N VAL A 35 3.12 4.16 18.27
CA VAL A 35 4.32 5.02 18.25
C VAL A 35 5.28 4.51 17.19
N ALA A 36 5.77 5.42 16.34
CA ALA A 36 6.82 5.09 15.36
C ALA A 36 8.13 4.77 16.07
N ALA A 37 8.76 3.64 15.75
CA ALA A 37 10.05 3.26 16.30
C ALA A 37 11.24 3.86 15.53
N GLU A 38 10.98 4.28 14.30
CA GLU A 38 11.95 4.86 13.36
C GLU A 38 11.26 5.95 12.55
N ASN A 39 12.05 6.85 11.94
CA ASN A 39 11.51 7.87 11.07
C ASN A 39 10.75 7.23 9.90
N VAL A 40 9.55 7.70 9.65
CA VAL A 40 8.76 7.33 8.47
C VAL A 40 9.01 8.35 7.39
N VAL A 41 9.52 7.90 6.26
CA VAL A 41 9.97 8.75 5.15
C VAL A 41 9.06 8.55 3.94
N ASP A 42 8.73 9.65 3.28
CA ASP A 42 8.02 9.64 2.01
C ASP A 42 8.89 9.00 0.92
N PRO A 43 8.43 7.95 0.23
CA PRO A 43 9.24 7.23 -0.76
C PRO A 43 9.46 7.99 -2.07
N PHE A 44 8.77 9.12 -2.30
CA PHE A 44 8.91 9.95 -3.49
C PHE A 44 9.78 11.17 -3.25
N THR A 45 9.60 11.86 -2.10
CA THR A 45 10.28 13.13 -1.80
C THR A 45 11.47 12.94 -0.88
N GLY A 46 11.51 11.87 -0.09
CA GLY A 46 12.52 11.66 0.95
C GLY A 46 12.26 12.48 2.22
N GLU A 47 11.17 13.22 2.31
CA GLU A 47 10.81 13.99 3.50
C GLU A 47 10.35 13.08 4.65
N ILE A 48 10.65 13.52 5.88
CA ILE A 48 10.20 12.79 7.07
C ILE A 48 8.74 13.15 7.36
N LEU A 49 7.84 12.18 7.18
CA LEU A 49 6.42 12.32 7.51
C LEU A 49 6.17 12.24 9.01
N VAL A 50 6.87 11.34 9.69
CA VAL A 50 6.80 11.15 11.14
C VAL A 50 8.19 10.84 11.68
N GLU A 51 8.62 11.55 12.71
CA GLU A 51 9.86 11.26 13.41
C GLU A 51 9.71 10.05 14.35
N ALA A 52 10.84 9.41 14.66
CA ALA A 52 10.87 8.35 15.66
C ALA A 52 10.32 8.86 17.01
N ASP A 53 9.73 7.95 17.77
CA ASP A 53 9.12 8.19 19.08
C ASP A 53 7.87 9.08 19.09
N LYS A 54 7.36 9.48 17.93
CA LYS A 54 6.07 10.16 17.82
C LYS A 54 4.91 9.20 17.65
N LYS A 55 3.79 9.54 18.29
CA LYS A 55 2.52 8.82 18.11
C LYS A 55 1.91 9.18 16.76
N ILE A 56 1.45 8.16 16.05
CA ILE A 56 0.79 8.28 14.75
C ILE A 56 -0.71 8.44 14.99
N ASP A 57 -1.23 9.64 14.81
CA ASP A 57 -2.66 9.88 14.84
C ASP A 57 -3.34 9.43 13.53
N ARG A 58 -4.66 9.51 13.48
CA ARG A 58 -5.44 9.10 12.31
C ARG A 58 -5.04 9.86 11.05
N LYS A 59 -4.83 11.18 11.15
CA LYS A 59 -4.50 12.03 10.00
C LYS A 59 -3.13 11.68 9.43
N LEU A 60 -2.13 11.51 10.30
CA LEU A 60 -0.79 11.07 9.93
C LEU A 60 -0.81 9.66 9.32
N ALA A 61 -1.58 8.74 9.89
CA ALA A 61 -1.70 7.38 9.35
C ALA A 61 -2.28 7.38 7.93
N GLU A 62 -3.31 8.20 7.67
CA GLU A 62 -3.90 8.37 6.34
C GLU A 62 -2.90 9.03 5.35
N GLN A 63 -2.11 10.00 5.80
CA GLN A 63 -1.05 10.63 4.99
C GLN A 63 0.05 9.62 4.61
N ILE A 64 0.53 8.83 5.57
CA ILE A 64 1.53 7.80 5.35
C ILE A 64 1.04 6.76 4.32
N ASP A 65 -0.21 6.32 4.45
CA ASP A 65 -0.82 5.35 3.52
C ASP A 65 -1.01 5.95 2.11
N ALA A 66 -1.43 7.23 2.03
CA ALA A 66 -1.59 7.94 0.77
C ALA A 66 -0.26 8.22 0.06
N ALA A 67 0.82 8.43 0.81
CA ALA A 67 2.17 8.60 0.27
C ALA A 67 2.75 7.29 -0.30
N GLY A 68 2.08 6.16 -0.13
CA GLY A 68 2.55 4.87 -0.67
C GLY A 68 3.71 4.27 0.13
N VAL A 69 3.87 4.62 1.39
CA VAL A 69 4.85 3.99 2.29
C VAL A 69 4.51 2.51 2.43
N ASN A 70 5.49 1.63 2.22
CA ASN A 70 5.28 0.18 2.26
C ASN A 70 5.63 -0.47 3.60
N LEU A 71 6.48 0.17 4.39
CA LEU A 71 6.99 -0.34 5.66
C LEU A 71 6.99 0.75 6.72
N VAL A 72 6.43 0.44 7.90
CA VAL A 72 6.57 1.26 9.11
C VAL A 72 7.02 0.38 10.25
N VAL A 73 7.95 0.86 11.06
CA VAL A 73 8.40 0.17 12.28
C VAL A 73 7.74 0.84 13.48
N LEU A 74 7.02 0.06 14.26
CA LEU A 74 6.28 0.51 15.43
C LEU A 74 6.96 0.05 16.72
N LYS A 75 6.76 0.81 17.79
CA LYS A 75 7.00 0.37 19.18
C LYS A 75 5.70 -0.17 19.74
N ILE A 76 5.74 -1.40 20.23
CA ILE A 76 4.60 -2.05 20.88
C ILE A 76 5.00 -2.43 22.29
N ASP A 77 4.22 -1.99 23.25
CA ASP A 77 4.37 -2.38 24.66
C ASP A 77 3.82 -3.80 24.82
N ASP A 78 4.67 -4.71 25.27
CA ASP A 78 4.32 -6.09 25.55
C ASP A 78 4.27 -6.26 27.09
N PRO A 79 3.09 -6.55 27.67
CA PRO A 79 2.97 -6.69 29.12
C PRO A 79 3.86 -7.77 29.74
N MET A 80 4.36 -8.70 28.90
CA MET A 80 5.27 -9.77 29.33
C MET A 80 6.75 -9.44 29.17
N LYS A 81 7.07 -8.25 28.66
CA LYS A 81 8.44 -7.81 28.43
C LYS A 81 8.69 -6.48 29.12
N ASP A 82 9.85 -6.35 29.76
CA ASP A 82 10.24 -5.12 30.47
C ASP A 82 10.52 -3.93 29.54
N GLN A 83 10.60 -4.15 28.23
CA GLN A 83 10.88 -3.09 27.24
C GLN A 83 9.97 -3.24 26.01
N PRO A 84 9.52 -2.12 25.43
CA PRO A 84 8.78 -2.13 24.18
C PRO A 84 9.64 -2.76 23.08
N HIS A 85 9.02 -3.60 22.26
CA HIS A 85 9.71 -4.22 21.14
C HIS A 85 9.32 -3.58 19.82
N LYS A 86 10.23 -3.63 18.86
CA LYS A 86 10.01 -3.11 17.51
C LYS A 86 9.29 -4.13 16.66
N VAL A 87 8.22 -3.71 16.01
CA VAL A 87 7.43 -4.53 15.09
C VAL A 87 7.35 -3.86 13.73
N LYS A 88 7.64 -4.61 12.68
CA LYS A 88 7.50 -4.15 11.30
C LYS A 88 6.07 -4.36 10.82
N VAL A 89 5.47 -3.32 10.25
CA VAL A 89 4.18 -3.36 9.58
C VAL A 89 4.42 -3.15 8.10
N ILE A 90 4.12 -4.17 7.28
CA ILE A 90 4.29 -4.13 5.83
C ILE A 90 2.94 -4.16 5.12
N THR A 91 2.84 -3.48 3.98
CA THR A 91 1.67 -3.51 3.11
C THR A 91 1.87 -4.48 1.95
N ASN A 92 0.84 -4.67 1.15
CA ASN A 92 0.94 -5.38 -0.13
C ASN A 92 1.31 -4.47 -1.31
N GLY A 93 1.79 -3.25 -1.05
CA GLY A 93 2.20 -2.29 -2.08
C GLY A 93 1.05 -1.70 -2.92
N CYS A 94 -0.20 -1.87 -2.49
CA CYS A 94 -1.35 -1.28 -3.18
C CYS A 94 -1.66 0.11 -2.62
N VAL A 95 -1.86 1.08 -3.52
CA VAL A 95 -2.11 2.50 -3.23
C VAL A 95 -3.36 3.01 -3.94
N ASP A 96 -3.83 4.18 -3.52
CA ASP A 96 -4.81 4.96 -4.29
C ASP A 96 -4.08 5.66 -5.44
N ALA A 97 -4.40 5.28 -6.68
CA ALA A 97 -3.73 5.82 -7.87
C ALA A 97 -3.97 7.33 -8.03
N GLN A 98 -5.19 7.81 -7.74
CA GLN A 98 -5.50 9.23 -7.87
C GLN A 98 -4.69 10.06 -6.88
N ALA A 99 -4.59 9.61 -5.62
CA ALA A 99 -3.81 10.29 -4.59
C ALA A 99 -2.32 10.40 -4.97
N ILE A 100 -1.75 9.36 -5.56
CA ILE A 100 -0.36 9.38 -6.03
C ILE A 100 -0.17 10.35 -7.20
N ILE A 101 -1.04 10.32 -8.20
CA ILE A 101 -0.96 11.22 -9.37
C ILE A 101 -1.08 12.67 -8.92
N ASP A 102 -2.07 12.98 -8.11
CA ASP A 102 -2.33 14.36 -7.67
C ASP A 102 -1.21 14.93 -6.79
N SER A 103 -0.55 14.08 -5.99
CA SER A 103 0.48 14.49 -5.05
C SER A 103 1.87 14.58 -5.68
N TYR A 104 2.24 13.64 -6.55
CA TYR A 104 3.63 13.48 -7.00
C TYR A 104 3.85 13.69 -8.50
N TYR A 105 2.76 13.73 -9.31
CA TYR A 105 2.86 13.89 -10.76
C TYR A 105 2.03 15.07 -11.26
N PRO A 106 2.42 16.32 -10.93
CA PRO A 106 1.64 17.52 -11.27
C PRO A 106 1.43 17.71 -12.78
N ALA A 107 2.31 17.14 -13.62
CA ALA A 107 2.14 17.15 -15.07
C ALA A 107 0.91 16.36 -15.55
N PHE A 108 0.45 15.39 -14.77
CA PHE A 108 -0.71 14.55 -15.08
C PHE A 108 -1.93 14.88 -14.21
N LYS A 109 -1.89 16.02 -13.54
CA LYS A 109 -3.02 16.52 -12.75
C LYS A 109 -4.21 16.77 -13.67
N GLY A 110 -5.31 16.06 -13.43
CA GLY A 110 -6.51 16.09 -14.29
C GLY A 110 -6.78 14.75 -14.98
N VAL A 111 -5.86 13.78 -14.89
CA VAL A 111 -6.17 12.39 -15.26
C VAL A 111 -7.15 11.82 -14.24
N ASP A 112 -8.34 11.42 -14.68
CA ASP A 112 -9.29 10.69 -13.85
C ASP A 112 -9.07 9.19 -14.00
N VAL A 113 -8.49 8.57 -12.95
CA VAL A 113 -8.21 7.13 -12.95
C VAL A 113 -9.48 6.27 -12.99
N LYS A 114 -10.64 6.82 -12.56
CA LYS A 114 -11.91 6.11 -12.59
C LYS A 114 -12.44 5.98 -14.02
N GLU A 115 -12.24 6.98 -14.87
CA GLU A 115 -12.54 6.90 -16.30
C GLU A 115 -11.68 5.86 -17.03
N CYS A 116 -10.51 5.53 -16.45
CA CYS A 116 -9.67 4.44 -16.92
C CYS A 116 -10.08 3.05 -16.37
N GLY A 117 -11.16 2.98 -15.58
CA GLY A 117 -11.67 1.74 -15.00
C GLY A 117 -11.03 1.35 -13.67
N ILE A 118 -10.12 2.16 -13.12
CA ILE A 118 -9.43 1.88 -11.85
C ILE A 118 -10.26 2.45 -10.71
N ASN A 119 -11.05 1.59 -10.08
CA ASN A 119 -11.93 1.95 -8.97
C ASN A 119 -11.43 1.41 -7.61
N GLU A 120 -10.29 0.76 -7.61
CA GLU A 120 -9.70 0.10 -6.46
C GLU A 120 -8.24 0.50 -6.28
N ARG A 121 -7.66 0.17 -5.13
CA ARG A 121 -6.21 0.36 -4.93
C ARG A 121 -5.42 -0.51 -5.91
N CYS A 122 -4.41 0.06 -6.50
CA CYS A 122 -3.56 -0.58 -7.52
C CYS A 122 -2.12 -0.75 -7.02
N CYS A 123 -1.37 -1.60 -7.69
CA CYS A 123 0.04 -1.85 -7.41
C CYS A 123 0.88 -0.59 -7.70
N LEU A 124 1.49 0.01 -6.67
CA LEU A 124 2.33 1.21 -6.79
C LEU A 124 3.50 1.00 -7.76
N LYS A 125 4.11 -0.17 -7.74
CA LYS A 125 5.26 -0.47 -8.60
C LYS A 125 4.90 -0.39 -10.08
N GLU A 126 3.77 -0.94 -10.46
CA GLU A 126 3.31 -0.90 -11.86
C GLU A 126 2.78 0.49 -12.24
N LEU A 127 2.09 1.16 -11.32
CA LEU A 127 1.66 2.55 -11.51
C LEU A 127 2.84 3.49 -11.77
N ARG A 128 3.92 3.40 -10.98
CA ARG A 128 5.13 4.21 -11.19
C ARG A 128 5.76 3.96 -12.54
N LYS A 129 5.84 2.73 -12.99
CA LYS A 129 6.38 2.43 -14.33
C LYS A 129 5.61 3.16 -15.43
N ILE A 130 4.28 3.22 -15.33
CA ILE A 130 3.44 3.93 -16.29
C ILE A 130 3.73 5.44 -16.22
N LEU A 131 3.67 6.01 -15.01
CA LEU A 131 3.81 7.45 -14.80
C LEU A 131 5.21 7.97 -15.13
N ASP A 132 6.26 7.21 -14.82
CA ASP A 132 7.65 7.60 -15.07
C ASP A 132 8.02 7.49 -16.56
N ASN A 133 7.31 6.68 -17.36
CA ASN A 133 7.58 6.50 -18.80
C ASN A 133 6.66 7.33 -19.70
N ALA A 134 5.55 7.86 -19.18
CA ALA A 134 4.60 8.61 -20.00
C ALA A 134 5.06 10.05 -20.23
N SER A 135 4.80 10.55 -21.45
CA SER A 135 5.12 11.91 -21.88
C SER A 135 3.90 12.84 -21.86
N SER A 136 2.70 12.30 -21.82
CA SER A 136 1.44 13.07 -21.81
C SER A 136 0.36 12.42 -20.95
N ALA A 137 -0.66 13.22 -20.59
CA ALA A 137 -1.83 12.73 -19.84
C ALA A 137 -2.63 11.67 -20.62
N GLU A 138 -2.74 11.84 -21.94
CA GLU A 138 -3.42 10.90 -22.83
C GLU A 138 -2.70 9.54 -22.83
N GLU A 139 -1.37 9.54 -22.88
CA GLU A 139 -0.56 8.33 -22.82
C GLU A 139 -0.71 7.62 -21.48
N VAL A 140 -0.79 8.37 -20.37
CA VAL A 140 -1.10 7.80 -19.05
C VAL A 140 -2.45 7.12 -19.08
N MET A 141 -3.50 7.77 -19.57
CA MET A 141 -4.86 7.22 -19.60
C MET A 141 -4.95 5.96 -20.46
N GLU A 142 -4.25 5.93 -21.60
CA GLU A 142 -4.20 4.75 -22.48
C GLU A 142 -3.46 3.59 -21.81
N SER A 143 -2.31 3.86 -21.19
CA SER A 143 -1.53 2.85 -20.48
C SER A 143 -2.26 2.28 -19.27
N LEU A 144 -2.97 3.14 -18.49
CA LEU A 144 -3.79 2.69 -17.36
C LEU A 144 -4.91 1.73 -17.81
N LYS A 145 -5.55 1.99 -18.96
CA LYS A 145 -6.57 1.10 -19.53
C LYS A 145 -5.98 -0.21 -20.04
N LYS A 146 -4.85 -0.14 -20.71
CA LYS A 146 -4.15 -1.30 -21.29
C LYS A 146 -3.64 -2.25 -20.21
N ASP A 147 -2.98 -1.70 -19.18
CA ASP A 147 -2.29 -2.47 -18.15
C ASP A 147 -3.16 -2.66 -16.88
N HIS A 148 -4.48 -2.50 -17.02
CA HIS A 148 -5.44 -2.62 -15.92
C HIS A 148 -5.27 -3.91 -15.10
N ASP A 149 -5.07 -5.05 -15.74
CA ASP A 149 -4.94 -6.34 -15.06
C ASP A 149 -3.60 -6.50 -14.31
N LEU A 150 -2.58 -5.73 -14.69
CA LEU A 150 -1.30 -5.65 -13.96
C LEU A 150 -1.41 -4.72 -12.75
N LEU A 151 -2.16 -3.63 -12.90
CA LEU A 151 -2.40 -2.66 -11.84
C LEU A 151 -3.30 -3.24 -10.73
N ILE A 152 -4.40 -3.88 -11.14
CA ILE A 152 -5.35 -4.53 -10.22
C ILE A 152 -5.18 -6.04 -10.37
N GLY A 153 -4.23 -6.61 -9.63
CA GLY A 153 -3.92 -8.05 -9.72
C GLY A 153 -5.15 -8.92 -9.45
N ARG A 154 -5.48 -9.78 -10.41
CA ARG A 154 -6.56 -10.78 -10.26
C ARG A 154 -6.17 -11.96 -9.39
N THR A 155 -4.88 -12.18 -9.22
CA THR A 155 -4.34 -13.29 -8.43
C THR A 155 -3.69 -12.80 -7.16
N VAL A 156 -3.55 -13.69 -6.19
CA VAL A 156 -2.79 -13.43 -4.96
C VAL A 156 -1.32 -13.29 -5.34
N THR A 157 -0.68 -12.21 -4.88
CA THR A 157 0.74 -11.95 -5.07
C THR A 157 1.58 -12.38 -3.87
N ILE A 158 2.89 -12.44 -4.04
CA ILE A 158 3.82 -12.68 -2.92
C ILE A 158 3.68 -11.59 -1.86
N ASP A 159 3.52 -10.34 -2.27
CA ASP A 159 3.33 -9.20 -1.36
C ASP A 159 2.02 -9.33 -0.56
N ASP A 160 0.95 -9.83 -1.17
CA ASP A 160 -0.31 -10.14 -0.46
C ASP A 160 -0.09 -11.21 0.62
N ILE A 161 0.68 -12.26 0.32
CA ILE A 161 0.97 -13.34 1.28
C ILE A 161 1.81 -12.81 2.44
N LEU A 162 2.91 -12.12 2.14
CA LEU A 162 3.81 -11.58 3.16
C LEU A 162 3.10 -10.58 4.08
N SER A 163 2.32 -9.67 3.51
CA SER A 163 1.56 -8.69 4.29
C SER A 163 0.42 -9.34 5.09
N SER A 164 -0.19 -10.42 4.57
CA SER A 164 -1.22 -11.18 5.30
C SER A 164 -0.62 -11.92 6.50
N ILE A 165 0.55 -12.56 6.35
CA ILE A 165 1.26 -13.19 7.47
C ILE A 165 1.64 -12.13 8.51
N ASN A 166 2.15 -10.98 8.06
CA ASN A 166 2.48 -9.87 8.94
C ASN A 166 1.24 -9.33 9.68
N TYR A 167 0.09 -9.22 9.00
CA TYR A 167 -1.18 -8.83 9.61
C TYR A 167 -1.61 -9.82 10.70
N LEU A 168 -1.53 -11.13 10.44
CA LEU A 168 -1.88 -12.16 11.42
C LEU A 168 -0.97 -12.12 12.65
N ASN A 169 0.34 -11.96 12.45
CA ASN A 169 1.30 -11.87 13.54
C ASN A 169 1.02 -10.65 14.45
N LEU A 170 0.68 -9.49 13.85
CA LEU A 170 0.29 -8.31 14.61
C LEU A 170 -1.00 -8.54 15.40
N SER A 171 -1.98 -9.23 14.82
CA SER A 171 -3.24 -9.53 15.50
C SER A 171 -3.05 -10.46 16.70
N LEU A 172 -2.07 -11.37 16.65
CA LEU A 172 -1.75 -12.27 17.76
C LEU A 172 -1.05 -11.55 18.93
N ILE A 173 -0.28 -10.49 18.67
CA ILE A 173 0.36 -9.69 19.70
C ILE A 173 -0.68 -8.91 20.54
N HIS A 174 -1.82 -8.56 19.96
CA HIS A 174 -2.89 -7.81 20.63
C HIS A 174 -3.90 -8.71 21.38
N ILE A 175 -3.78 -10.04 21.29
CA ILE A 175 -4.61 -11.01 22.03
C ILE A 175 -3.90 -11.42 23.32
#